data_e9d6c86839bbb2f884ee463b28f88c81
#
_entry.id   e9d6c86839bbb2f884ee463b28f88c81
#
_cell.length_a   1.000
_cell.length_b   1.000
_cell.length_c   1.000
_cell.angle_alpha   90.00
_cell.angle_beta   90.00
_cell.angle_gamma   90.00
#
_symmetry.space_group_name_H-M   'P 1'
#
loop_
_entity.id
_entity.type
_entity.pdbx_description
1 polymer ?
#
loop_
_entity_poly.entity_id
_entity_poly.type
_entity_poly.pdbx_seq_one_letter_code
_entity_poly.pdbx_strand_id
1 'polypeptide(L)'
;MVETRYFMDLVILENFLDNASFFILLLTMLIYWIGKAFPSLTWLPTLGTTGGIIANLLIATLLGARWLEGGYFPLSNLYESLFFLTWGILTTYLITESMLGMSLIGVVTTPIAMAITAFATMSLPSSMKVSAPLVPALKSNWLMMHVSIMMLSYSTLMVGSIISIAFLVITRNQDINLRGS
;
A
#
# COMPACT_ATOMS: atom_id res chain seq x y z
N MET A 1 -34.81 -7.04 5.22
CA MET A 1 -34.74 -5.58 4.98
C MET A 1 -33.56 -4.91 5.70
N VAL A 2 -33.25 -5.21 6.96
CA VAL A 2 -32.07 -4.68 7.70
C VAL A 2 -30.78 -5.23 7.12
N GLU A 3 -30.68 -6.52 6.84
CA GLU A 3 -29.51 -7.19 6.28
C GLU A 3 -29.12 -6.66 4.89
N THR A 4 -30.12 -6.40 4.04
CA THR A 4 -29.90 -5.88 2.68
C THR A 4 -29.36 -4.43 2.72
N ARG A 5 -29.80 -3.65 3.69
CA ARG A 5 -29.33 -2.28 3.89
C ARG A 5 -27.88 -2.27 4.38
N TYR A 6 -27.56 -3.09 5.37
CA TYR A 6 -26.19 -3.24 5.89
C TYR A 6 -25.20 -3.67 4.81
N PHE A 7 -25.60 -4.62 3.95
CA PHE A 7 -24.77 -5.06 2.83
C PHE A 7 -24.55 -3.95 1.79
N MET A 8 -25.58 -3.18 1.45
CA MET A 8 -25.44 -2.04 0.53
C MET A 8 -24.53 -0.94 1.10
N ASP A 9 -24.63 -0.68 2.40
CA ASP A 9 -23.78 0.32 3.07
C ASP A 9 -22.30 -0.09 3.06
N LEU A 10 -21.99 -1.38 3.24
CA LEU A 10 -20.63 -1.90 3.16
C LEU A 10 -20.03 -1.78 1.74
N VAL A 11 -20.79 -2.12 0.70
CA VAL A 11 -20.33 -1.99 -0.69
C VAL A 11 -20.05 -0.53 -1.06
N ILE A 12 -20.90 0.39 -0.60
CA ILE A 12 -20.67 1.84 -0.80
C ILE A 12 -19.39 2.28 -0.08
N LEU A 13 -19.19 1.83 1.16
CA LEU A 13 -18.00 2.14 1.94
C LEU A 13 -16.74 1.60 1.26
N GLU A 14 -16.76 0.36 0.76
CA GLU A 14 -15.62 -0.24 0.06
C GLU A 14 -15.23 0.55 -1.20
N ASN A 15 -16.20 0.91 -2.03
CA ASN A 15 -15.98 1.72 -3.22
C ASN A 15 -15.44 3.11 -2.86
N PHE A 16 -15.91 3.70 -1.78
CA PHE A 16 -15.39 4.97 -1.29
C PHE A 16 -13.94 4.84 -0.82
N LEU A 17 -13.63 3.83 -0.01
CA LEU A 17 -12.28 3.57 0.52
C LEU A 17 -11.27 3.25 -0.58
N ASP A 18 -11.68 2.47 -1.59
CA ASP A 18 -10.90 2.14 -2.78
C ASP A 18 -10.47 3.43 -3.51
N ASN A 19 -11.45 4.23 -3.93
CA ASN A 19 -11.19 5.48 -4.65
C ASN A 19 -10.42 6.49 -3.78
N ALA A 20 -10.77 6.64 -2.50
CA ALA A 20 -10.08 7.52 -1.57
C ALA A 20 -8.61 7.12 -1.40
N SER A 21 -8.32 5.83 -1.29
CA SER A 21 -6.95 5.31 -1.19
C SER A 21 -6.12 5.69 -2.42
N PHE A 22 -6.68 5.53 -3.62
CA PHE A 22 -6.03 5.92 -4.86
C PHE A 22 -5.73 7.43 -4.90
N PHE A 23 -6.73 8.28 -4.62
CA PHE A 23 -6.55 9.74 -4.66
C PHE A 23 -5.56 10.23 -3.61
N ILE A 24 -5.60 9.69 -2.39
CA ILE A 24 -4.65 10.04 -1.33
C ILE A 24 -3.23 9.61 -1.72
N LEU A 25 -3.04 8.43 -2.31
CA LEU A 25 -1.73 7.99 -2.78
C LEU A 25 -1.21 8.86 -3.92
N LEU A 26 -2.08 9.25 -4.86
CA LEU A 26 -1.72 10.18 -5.94
C LEU A 26 -1.27 11.52 -5.38
N LEU A 27 -2.03 12.11 -4.45
CA LEU A 27 -1.67 13.37 -3.80
C LEU A 27 -0.36 13.23 -3.00
N THR A 28 -0.19 12.15 -2.25
CA THR A 28 1.02 11.85 -1.49
C THR A 28 2.24 11.78 -2.39
N MET A 29 2.15 11.08 -3.51
CA MET A 29 3.21 11.01 -4.53
C MET A 29 3.58 12.40 -5.03
N LEU A 30 2.59 13.21 -5.42
CA LEU A 30 2.82 14.58 -5.92
C LEU A 30 3.48 15.46 -4.84
N ILE A 31 3.03 15.38 -3.59
CA ILE A 31 3.61 16.11 -2.46
C ILE A 31 5.08 15.76 -2.26
N TYR A 32 5.43 14.47 -2.29
CA TYR A 32 6.82 14.05 -2.19
C TYR A 32 7.68 14.56 -3.35
N TRP A 33 7.16 14.50 -4.58
CA TRP A 33 7.89 14.97 -5.76
C TRP A 33 8.07 16.48 -5.77
N ILE A 34 7.04 17.25 -5.41
CA ILE A 34 7.12 18.71 -5.25
C ILE A 34 8.11 19.05 -4.12
N GLY A 35 8.04 18.36 -2.98
CA GLY A 35 8.98 18.59 -1.87
C GLY A 35 10.44 18.30 -2.25
N LYS A 36 10.67 17.35 -3.16
CA LYS A 36 12.02 17.07 -3.68
C LYS A 36 12.46 18.11 -4.70
N ALA A 37 11.54 18.61 -5.54
CA ALA A 37 11.82 19.66 -6.54
C ALA A 37 12.07 21.02 -5.90
N PHE A 38 11.38 21.32 -4.77
CA PHE A 38 11.47 22.59 -4.05
C PHE A 38 11.93 22.40 -2.59
N PRO A 39 13.26 22.22 -2.34
CA PRO A 39 13.78 21.95 -1.01
C PRO A 39 13.55 23.09 0.00
N SER A 40 13.19 24.28 -0.46
CA SER A 40 12.82 25.41 0.40
C SER A 40 11.54 25.18 1.23
N LEU A 41 10.68 24.24 0.78
CA LEU A 41 9.42 23.91 1.43
C LEU A 41 9.61 22.72 2.42
N THR A 42 10.25 23.00 3.54
CA THR A 42 10.66 21.98 4.54
C THR A 42 9.50 21.21 5.20
N TRP A 43 8.28 21.68 5.09
CA TRP A 43 7.07 21.05 5.65
C TRP A 43 6.45 19.97 4.71
N LEU A 44 6.78 20.00 3.41
CA LEU A 44 6.22 19.07 2.43
C LEU A 44 6.55 17.59 2.71
N PRO A 45 7.78 17.21 3.10
CA PRO A 45 8.06 15.82 3.44
C PRO A 45 7.17 15.29 4.58
N THR A 46 6.95 16.09 5.61
CA THR A 46 6.06 15.73 6.73
C THR A 46 4.61 15.54 6.25
N LEU A 47 4.15 16.39 5.34
CA LEU A 47 2.82 16.24 4.75
C LEU A 47 2.73 14.97 3.89
N GLY A 48 3.80 14.63 3.15
CA GLY A 48 3.92 13.37 2.42
C GLY A 48 3.81 12.15 3.32
N THR A 49 4.57 12.11 4.43
CA THR A 49 4.49 11.04 5.42
C THR A 49 3.09 10.93 6.02
N THR A 50 2.45 12.07 6.35
CA THR A 50 1.06 12.10 6.84
C THR A 50 0.08 11.51 5.82
N GLY A 51 0.23 11.88 4.54
CA GLY A 51 -0.56 11.29 3.45
C GLY A 51 -0.37 9.78 3.33
N GLY A 52 0.87 9.31 3.46
CA GLY A 52 1.19 7.88 3.49
C GLY A 52 0.53 7.14 4.65
N ILE A 53 0.50 7.74 5.85
CA ILE A 53 -0.20 7.17 7.01
C ILE A 53 -1.70 7.09 6.75
N ILE A 54 -2.31 8.16 6.23
CA ILE A 54 -3.73 8.18 5.90
C ILE A 54 -4.06 7.10 4.87
N ALA A 55 -3.29 6.99 3.78
CA ALA A 55 -3.48 5.96 2.76
C ALA A 55 -3.36 4.53 3.36
N ASN A 56 -2.38 4.30 4.21
CA ASN A 56 -2.19 3.02 4.90
C ASN A 56 -3.41 2.66 5.76
N LEU A 57 -3.95 3.61 6.52
CA LEU A 57 -5.14 3.40 7.34
C LEU A 57 -6.40 3.18 6.50
N LEU A 58 -6.58 3.89 5.39
CA LEU A 58 -7.70 3.69 4.47
C LEU A 58 -7.68 2.28 3.88
N ILE A 59 -6.53 1.80 3.43
CA ILE A 59 -6.39 0.45 2.89
C ILE A 59 -6.59 -0.60 3.98
N ALA A 60 -6.06 -0.39 5.20
CA ALA A 60 -6.32 -1.28 6.32
C ALA A 60 -7.82 -1.37 6.64
N THR A 61 -8.53 -0.24 6.61
CA THR A 61 -9.99 -0.19 6.82
C THR A 61 -10.74 -0.90 5.69
N LEU A 62 -10.32 -0.72 4.43
CA LEU A 62 -10.88 -1.44 3.29
C LEU A 62 -10.74 -2.97 3.46
N LEU A 63 -9.55 -3.43 3.79
CA LEU A 63 -9.30 -4.86 4.04
C LEU A 63 -10.10 -5.37 5.24
N GLY A 64 -10.22 -4.58 6.30
CA GLY A 64 -11.05 -4.89 7.47
C GLY A 64 -12.53 -4.99 7.14
N ALA A 65 -13.07 -4.07 6.34
CA ALA A 65 -14.46 -4.10 5.88
C ALA A 65 -14.75 -5.37 5.07
N ARG A 66 -13.85 -5.73 4.13
CA ARG A 66 -13.97 -6.97 3.35
C ARG A 66 -13.88 -8.23 4.19
N TRP A 67 -13.05 -8.21 5.24
CA TRP A 67 -12.99 -9.32 6.19
C TRP A 67 -14.33 -9.53 6.90
N LEU A 68 -14.94 -8.44 7.34
CA LEU A 68 -16.25 -8.48 8.02
C LEU A 68 -17.37 -8.91 7.07
N GLU A 69 -17.34 -8.45 5.80
CA GLU A 69 -18.33 -8.80 4.77
C GLU A 69 -18.22 -10.28 4.37
N GLY A 70 -17.00 -10.72 4.02
CA GLY A 70 -16.76 -12.06 3.51
C GLY A 70 -16.71 -13.15 4.58
N GLY A 71 -16.51 -12.79 5.85
CA GLY A 71 -16.31 -13.74 6.94
C GLY A 71 -15.02 -14.57 6.83
N TYR A 72 -14.12 -14.18 5.93
CA TYR A 72 -12.80 -14.78 5.73
C TYR A 72 -11.74 -13.68 5.51
N PHE A 73 -10.48 -14.04 5.74
CA PHE A 73 -9.38 -13.09 5.58
C PHE A 73 -9.24 -12.62 4.11
N PRO A 74 -9.10 -11.31 3.83
CA PRO A 74 -9.19 -10.72 2.50
C PRO A 74 -7.93 -10.98 1.65
N LEU A 75 -7.73 -12.23 1.23
CA LEU A 75 -6.70 -12.71 0.32
C LEU A 75 -7.26 -13.76 -0.66
N SER A 76 -8.56 -13.66 -0.97
CA SER A 76 -9.25 -14.65 -1.80
C SER A 76 -9.11 -14.43 -3.30
N ASN A 77 -8.84 -13.21 -3.70
CA ASN A 77 -8.75 -12.80 -5.10
C ASN A 77 -7.58 -11.83 -5.34
N LEU A 78 -7.30 -11.55 -6.62
CA LEU A 78 -6.21 -10.66 -7.01
C LEU A 78 -6.39 -9.23 -6.48
N TYR A 79 -7.60 -8.72 -6.46
CA TYR A 79 -7.91 -7.38 -5.96
C TYR A 79 -7.49 -7.23 -4.48
N GLU A 80 -7.93 -8.14 -3.63
CA GLU A 80 -7.60 -8.16 -2.20
C GLU A 80 -6.08 -8.34 -1.98
N SER A 81 -5.47 -9.23 -2.75
CA SER A 81 -4.02 -9.46 -2.68
C SER A 81 -3.19 -8.23 -3.05
N LEU A 82 -3.62 -7.46 -4.07
CA LEU A 82 -2.95 -6.22 -4.47
C LEU A 82 -3.09 -5.13 -3.40
N PHE A 83 -4.27 -5.00 -2.79
CA PHE A 83 -4.46 -4.06 -1.68
C PHE A 83 -3.66 -4.46 -0.44
N PHE A 84 -3.60 -5.75 -0.12
CA PHE A 84 -2.79 -6.25 0.98
C PHE A 84 -1.28 -6.03 0.72
N LEU A 85 -0.83 -6.26 -0.51
CA LEU A 85 0.56 -5.96 -0.91
C LEU A 85 0.85 -4.47 -0.79
N THR A 86 -0.05 -3.59 -1.26
CA THR A 86 0.10 -2.14 -1.14
C THR A 86 0.16 -1.70 0.32
N TRP A 87 -0.71 -2.24 1.18
CA TRP A 87 -0.67 -2.01 2.62
C TRP A 87 0.67 -2.40 3.23
N GLY A 88 1.19 -3.57 2.86
CA GLY A 88 2.51 -4.04 3.30
C GLY A 88 3.65 -3.12 2.84
N ILE A 89 3.63 -2.67 1.59
CA ILE A 89 4.60 -1.72 1.03
C ILE A 89 4.55 -0.40 1.81
N LEU A 90 3.36 0.16 2.02
CA LEU A 90 3.18 1.40 2.76
C LEU A 90 3.65 1.28 4.21
N THR A 91 3.30 0.19 4.88
CA THR A 91 3.75 -0.08 6.25
C THR A 91 5.28 -0.17 6.33
N THR A 92 5.88 -0.93 5.41
CA THR A 92 7.34 -1.12 5.38
C THR A 92 8.05 0.20 5.11
N TYR A 93 7.60 1.01 4.14
CA TYR A 93 8.25 2.28 3.86
C TYR A 93 8.09 3.27 5.02
N LEU A 94 6.93 3.37 5.65
CA LEU A 94 6.70 4.25 6.80
C LEU A 94 7.61 3.90 7.97
N ILE A 95 7.77 2.61 8.29
CA ILE A 95 8.70 2.13 9.31
C ILE A 95 10.12 2.51 8.93
N THR A 96 10.54 2.23 7.69
CA THR A 96 11.90 2.48 7.23
C THR A 96 12.20 3.99 7.19
N GLU A 97 11.25 4.80 6.73
CA GLU A 97 11.38 6.27 6.73
C GLU A 97 11.51 6.83 8.15
N SER A 98 10.73 6.31 9.10
CA SER A 98 10.83 6.72 10.51
C SER A 98 12.15 6.32 11.17
N MET A 99 12.72 5.17 10.79
CA MET A 99 14.00 4.69 11.32
C MET A 99 15.20 5.44 10.73
N LEU A 100 15.16 5.76 9.44
CA LEU A 100 16.28 6.37 8.71
C LEU A 100 16.18 7.90 8.63
N GLY A 101 15.02 8.49 8.91
CA GLY A 101 14.80 9.94 8.81
C GLY A 101 14.90 10.48 7.38
N MET A 102 14.76 9.63 6.36
CA MET A 102 14.97 9.99 4.96
C MET A 102 13.66 9.93 4.17
N SER A 103 13.08 11.07 3.82
CA SER A 103 11.87 11.18 2.98
C SER A 103 12.06 10.67 1.54
N LEU A 104 13.30 10.39 1.13
CA LEU A 104 13.60 9.84 -0.19
C LEU A 104 12.92 8.48 -0.42
N ILE A 105 12.73 7.71 0.64
CA ILE A 105 12.07 6.40 0.59
C ILE A 105 10.62 6.57 0.10
N GLY A 106 9.89 7.54 0.66
CA GLY A 106 8.53 7.87 0.22
C GLY A 106 8.46 8.34 -1.23
N VAL A 107 9.44 9.15 -1.69
CA VAL A 107 9.52 9.64 -3.07
C VAL A 107 9.52 8.51 -4.10
N VAL A 108 10.18 7.40 -3.80
CA VAL A 108 10.34 6.27 -4.74
C VAL A 108 9.29 5.19 -4.52
N THR A 109 8.82 5.00 -3.29
CA THR A 109 7.89 3.93 -2.94
C THR A 109 6.43 4.28 -3.24
N THR A 110 6.03 5.56 -3.03
CA THR A 110 4.64 5.99 -3.23
C THR A 110 4.15 5.88 -4.67
N PRO A 111 4.96 6.16 -5.74
CA PRO A 111 4.54 5.91 -7.12
C PRO A 111 4.20 4.45 -7.40
N ILE A 112 4.94 3.52 -6.80
CA ILE A 112 4.74 2.08 -6.98
C ILE A 112 3.46 1.64 -6.26
N ALA A 113 3.27 2.07 -5.02
CA ALA A 113 2.04 1.82 -4.28
C ALA A 113 0.82 2.37 -5.03
N MET A 114 0.91 3.60 -5.56
CA MET A 114 -0.13 4.24 -6.36
C MET A 114 -0.41 3.45 -7.65
N ALA A 115 0.62 2.99 -8.36
CA ALA A 115 0.44 2.23 -9.59
C ALA A 115 -0.25 0.87 -9.34
N ILE A 116 0.09 0.17 -8.25
CA ILE A 116 -0.57 -1.08 -7.86
C ILE A 116 -2.04 -0.82 -7.52
N THR A 117 -2.33 0.23 -6.74
CA THR A 117 -3.70 0.61 -6.39
C THR A 117 -4.49 1.03 -7.64
N ALA A 118 -3.90 1.85 -8.53
CA ALA A 118 -4.52 2.24 -9.80
C ALA A 118 -4.88 1.01 -10.65
N PHE A 119 -3.97 0.04 -10.75
CA PHE A 119 -4.23 -1.20 -11.48
C PHE A 119 -5.39 -1.98 -10.85
N ALA A 120 -5.41 -2.13 -9.52
CA ALA A 120 -6.47 -2.82 -8.80
C ALA A 120 -7.84 -2.12 -8.98
N THR A 121 -7.86 -0.78 -8.90
CA THR A 121 -9.08 0.02 -8.96
C THR A 121 -9.63 0.16 -10.38
N MET A 122 -8.74 0.40 -11.38
CA MET A 122 -9.15 0.79 -12.73
C MET A 122 -9.12 -0.35 -13.74
N SER A 123 -8.17 -1.30 -13.61
CA SER A 123 -7.93 -2.31 -14.64
C SER A 123 -8.61 -3.64 -14.36
N LEU A 124 -8.90 -3.96 -13.09
CA LEU A 124 -9.56 -5.22 -12.77
C LEU A 124 -11.05 -5.17 -13.10
N PRO A 125 -11.59 -6.23 -13.72
CA PRO A 125 -13.02 -6.35 -14.00
C PRO A 125 -13.82 -6.40 -12.68
N SER A 126 -15.04 -5.87 -12.71
CA SER A 126 -15.92 -5.82 -11.54
C SER A 126 -16.20 -7.20 -10.93
N SER A 127 -16.16 -8.27 -11.73
CA SER A 127 -16.29 -9.65 -11.24
C SER A 127 -15.17 -10.08 -10.31
N MET A 128 -13.97 -9.52 -10.42
CA MET A 128 -12.83 -9.79 -9.52
C MET A 128 -12.84 -8.91 -8.27
N LYS A 129 -13.67 -7.87 -8.25
CA LYS A 129 -13.81 -6.98 -7.09
C LYS A 129 -14.87 -7.45 -6.11
N VAL A 130 -15.79 -8.30 -6.54
CA VAL A 130 -16.84 -8.86 -5.68
C VAL A 130 -16.24 -9.96 -4.80
N SER A 131 -16.57 -9.91 -3.50
CA SER A 131 -16.26 -10.99 -2.56
C SER A 131 -17.00 -12.25 -2.97
N ALA A 132 -16.26 -13.28 -3.40
CA ALA A 132 -16.84 -14.57 -3.77
C ALA A 132 -16.64 -15.59 -2.65
N PRO A 133 -17.59 -16.51 -2.42
CA PRO A 133 -17.42 -17.56 -1.43
C PRO A 133 -16.15 -18.37 -1.72
N LEU A 134 -15.27 -18.47 -0.74
CA LEU A 134 -14.05 -19.28 -0.86
C LEU A 134 -14.38 -20.75 -1.08
N VAL A 135 -13.73 -21.36 -2.07
CA VAL A 135 -13.76 -22.83 -2.20
C VAL A 135 -13.20 -23.48 -0.92
N PRO A 136 -13.74 -24.64 -0.49
CA PRO A 136 -13.36 -25.25 0.78
C PRO A 136 -11.85 -25.45 0.98
N ALA A 137 -11.11 -25.68 -0.10
CA ALA A 137 -9.65 -25.82 -0.08
C ALA A 137 -8.90 -24.55 0.35
N LEU A 138 -9.48 -23.35 0.13
CA LEU A 138 -8.89 -22.06 0.49
C LEU A 138 -9.32 -21.56 1.89
N LYS A 139 -10.23 -22.26 2.56
CA LYS A 139 -10.68 -21.92 3.93
C LYS A 139 -9.72 -22.36 5.04
N SER A 140 -8.53 -22.84 4.68
CA SER A 140 -7.53 -23.29 5.65
C SER A 140 -6.83 -22.09 6.31
N ASN A 141 -6.85 -22.05 7.65
CA ASN A 141 -6.08 -21.07 8.43
C ASN A 141 -4.57 -21.12 8.10
N TRP A 142 -4.07 -22.28 7.76
CA TRP A 142 -2.67 -22.47 7.35
C TRP A 142 -2.35 -21.73 6.05
N LEU A 143 -3.22 -21.84 5.06
CA LEU A 143 -3.05 -21.15 3.79
C LEU A 143 -3.08 -19.62 4.00
N MET A 144 -4.01 -19.12 4.79
CA MET A 144 -4.12 -17.71 5.13
C MET A 144 -2.83 -17.18 5.77
N MET A 145 -2.30 -17.87 6.76
CA MET A 145 -1.03 -17.49 7.41
C MET A 145 0.13 -17.52 6.42
N HIS A 146 0.23 -18.57 5.61
CA HIS A 146 1.30 -18.71 4.61
C HIS A 146 1.27 -17.56 3.60
N VAL A 147 0.12 -17.28 2.98
CA VAL A 147 -0.03 -16.21 1.98
C VAL A 147 0.23 -14.83 2.59
N SER A 148 -0.24 -14.56 3.81
CA SER A 148 0.00 -13.29 4.48
C SER A 148 1.50 -13.05 4.71
N ILE A 149 2.23 -14.05 5.21
CA ILE A 149 3.67 -13.96 5.42
C ILE A 149 4.42 -13.77 4.09
N MET A 150 4.02 -14.49 3.05
CA MET A 150 4.60 -14.33 1.70
C MET A 150 4.40 -12.93 1.16
N MET A 151 3.20 -12.35 1.26
CA MET A 151 2.90 -10.99 0.81
C MET A 151 3.69 -9.93 1.59
N LEU A 152 3.83 -10.09 2.90
CA LEU A 152 4.67 -9.20 3.72
C LEU A 152 6.14 -9.31 3.33
N SER A 153 6.63 -10.53 3.04
CA SER A 153 7.99 -10.75 2.56
C SER A 153 8.21 -10.06 1.20
N TYR A 154 7.27 -10.17 0.27
CA TYR A 154 7.35 -9.47 -1.02
C TYR A 154 7.35 -7.95 -0.86
N SER A 155 6.54 -7.43 0.06
CA SER A 155 6.52 -6.00 0.37
C SER A 155 7.87 -5.49 0.87
N THR A 156 8.48 -6.19 1.82
CA THR A 156 9.80 -5.81 2.38
C THR A 156 10.92 -5.94 1.35
N LEU A 157 10.93 -7.02 0.56
CA LEU A 157 11.90 -7.19 -0.52
C LEU A 157 11.76 -6.12 -1.60
N MET A 158 10.54 -5.75 -1.95
CA MET A 158 10.26 -4.71 -2.93
C MET A 158 10.80 -3.35 -2.45
N VAL A 159 10.46 -2.95 -1.23
CA VAL A 159 10.97 -1.69 -0.64
C VAL A 159 12.50 -1.71 -0.53
N GLY A 160 13.09 -2.81 -0.07
CA GLY A 160 14.55 -2.96 0.01
C GLY A 160 15.23 -2.87 -1.35
N SER A 161 14.67 -3.48 -2.39
CA SER A 161 15.18 -3.41 -3.76
C SER A 161 15.11 -2.00 -4.31
N ILE A 162 14.01 -1.29 -4.10
CA ILE A 162 13.82 0.09 -4.53
C ILE A 162 14.83 1.02 -3.87
N ILE A 163 15.04 0.89 -2.55
CA ILE A 163 16.03 1.66 -1.80
C ILE A 163 17.44 1.37 -2.34
N SER A 164 17.75 0.11 -2.59
CA SER A 164 19.06 -0.29 -3.13
C SER A 164 19.33 0.31 -4.52
N ILE A 165 18.34 0.28 -5.41
CA ILE A 165 18.43 0.90 -6.74
C ILE A 165 18.60 2.42 -6.61
N ALA A 166 17.77 3.07 -5.77
CA ALA A 166 17.89 4.51 -5.54
C ALA A 166 19.27 4.89 -5.00
N PHE A 167 19.80 4.11 -4.06
CA PHE A 167 21.14 4.30 -3.53
C PHE A 167 22.20 4.18 -4.62
N LEU A 168 22.17 3.13 -5.44
CA LEU A 168 23.10 2.92 -6.54
C LEU A 168 23.08 4.06 -7.57
N VAL A 169 21.88 4.56 -7.90
CA VAL A 169 21.71 5.67 -8.85
C VAL A 169 22.34 6.97 -8.31
N ILE A 170 22.10 7.27 -7.03
CA ILE A 170 22.59 8.50 -6.39
C ILE A 170 24.11 8.45 -6.21
N THR A 171 24.66 7.28 -5.89
CA THR A 171 26.07 7.12 -5.55
C THR A 171 26.98 6.76 -6.73
N ARG A 172 26.43 6.61 -7.93
CA ARG A 172 27.09 6.11 -9.15
C ARG A 172 28.44 6.83 -9.49
N ASN A 173 28.56 8.10 -9.11
CA ASN A 173 29.75 8.93 -9.42
C ASN A 173 30.41 9.53 -8.16
N GLN A 174 30.15 8.97 -6.98
CA GLN A 174 30.71 9.46 -5.74
C GLN A 174 31.61 8.39 -5.11
N ASP A 175 32.82 8.78 -4.68
CA ASP A 175 33.67 7.94 -3.84
C ASP A 175 33.01 7.78 -2.46
N ILE A 176 32.36 6.65 -2.25
CA ILE A 176 31.67 6.38 -0.99
C ILE A 176 32.70 5.87 0.00
N ASN A 177 32.99 6.67 0.99
CA ASN A 177 33.80 6.24 2.13
C ASN A 177 32.90 5.39 3.08
N LEU A 178 32.88 4.07 2.88
CA LEU A 178 32.12 3.11 3.69
C LEU A 178 32.74 2.88 5.09
N ARG A 179 33.85 3.54 5.43
CA ARG A 179 34.36 3.53 6.78
C ARG A 179 33.52 4.45 7.63
N GLY A 180 32.61 3.86 8.37
CA GLY A 180 31.88 4.55 9.43
C GLY A 180 32.84 5.13 10.44
N SER A 181 32.68 6.40 10.70
CA SER A 181 33.27 7.09 11.86
C SER A 181 32.56 6.67 13.12
#